data_7cae4777f0a21e73027e8a11d36fdfca
#
_entry.id   7cae4777f0a21e73027e8a11d36fdfca
#
_cell.length_a   1.000
_cell.length_b   1.000
_cell.length_c   1.000
_cell.angle_alpha   90.00
_cell.angle_beta   90.00
_cell.angle_gamma   90.00
#
_symmetry.space_group_name_H-M   'P 1'
#
loop_
_entity.id
_entity.type
_entity.pdbx_description
1 polymer ?
#
loop_
_entity_poly.entity_id
_entity_poly.type
_entity_poly.pdbx_seq_one_letter_code
_entity_poly.pdbx_strand_id
1 'polypeptide(L)'
;MVKRISSTHRYFLVSFLFFASCEKTMVADPNYEREIMNFRQSRVTFLKSEKGYINLVGLFWLKEGENSFGSGADNDMVFPAEFPENFGVAIKSGDSIKFDYSQPVTHNDQEDLANLTFFLDERPNLFSWKSFQWFILESGGNYAVRLRNFENPVLKKPLNLNFYPVDNDWRIMGQYEAYPETRIRSITN
;
A
#
# COMPACT_ATOMS: atom_id res chain seq x y z
N MET A 1 -66.15 -17.10 -51.08
CA MET A 1 -66.18 -16.67 -49.67
C MET A 1 -64.73 -16.47 -49.20
N VAL A 2 -64.22 -15.23 -49.34
CA VAL A 2 -62.81 -14.92 -49.03
C VAL A 2 -62.76 -14.30 -47.64
N LYS A 3 -62.10 -14.99 -46.67
CA LYS A 3 -61.89 -14.49 -45.31
C LYS A 3 -60.80 -13.41 -45.34
N ARG A 4 -61.17 -12.17 -45.01
CA ARG A 4 -60.25 -11.07 -44.72
C ARG A 4 -59.44 -11.41 -43.43
N ILE A 5 -58.15 -11.54 -43.60
CA ILE A 5 -57.22 -11.67 -42.47
C ILE A 5 -57.04 -10.28 -41.90
N SER A 6 -57.31 -10.13 -40.59
CA SER A 6 -57.29 -8.89 -39.84
C SER A 6 -55.89 -8.23 -39.84
N SER A 7 -55.84 -6.94 -40.12
CA SER A 7 -54.68 -6.08 -40.21
C SER A 7 -53.87 -5.94 -38.91
N THR A 8 -54.37 -6.42 -37.78
CA THR A 8 -53.78 -6.24 -36.46
C THR A 8 -52.56 -7.13 -36.19
N HIS A 9 -52.36 -8.22 -36.92
CA HIS A 9 -51.19 -9.11 -36.75
C HIS A 9 -49.93 -8.64 -37.45
N ARG A 10 -50.02 -7.65 -38.31
CA ARG A 10 -48.88 -7.16 -39.09
C ARG A 10 -48.00 -6.17 -38.32
N TYR A 11 -48.54 -5.53 -37.32
CA TYR A 11 -47.77 -4.56 -36.49
C TYR A 11 -47.06 -5.26 -35.30
N PHE A 12 -47.46 -6.44 -34.91
CA PHE A 12 -46.84 -7.19 -33.83
C PHE A 12 -45.50 -7.85 -34.20
N LEU A 13 -45.30 -8.14 -35.49
CA LEU A 13 -44.08 -8.75 -36.02
C LEU A 13 -42.94 -7.74 -36.26
N VAL A 14 -43.25 -6.45 -36.40
CA VAL A 14 -42.26 -5.40 -36.65
C VAL A 14 -41.68 -4.85 -35.34
N SER A 15 -42.41 -4.99 -34.22
CA SER A 15 -41.97 -4.47 -32.91
C SER A 15 -40.93 -5.36 -32.24
N PHE A 16 -40.68 -6.60 -32.67
CA PHE A 16 -39.77 -7.55 -32.04
C PHE A 16 -38.33 -7.47 -32.55
N LEU A 17 -38.08 -6.66 -33.59
CA LEU A 17 -36.75 -6.57 -34.21
C LEU A 17 -35.85 -5.46 -33.67
N PHE A 18 -36.30 -4.67 -32.69
CA PHE A 18 -35.54 -3.54 -32.16
C PHE A 18 -34.78 -3.78 -30.85
N PHE A 19 -34.78 -5.01 -30.32
CA PHE A 19 -34.04 -5.36 -29.12
C PHE A 19 -32.78 -6.21 -29.38
N ALA A 20 -32.23 -6.22 -30.58
CA ALA A 20 -30.85 -6.60 -30.79
C ALA A 20 -29.95 -5.43 -30.32
N SER A 21 -29.92 -5.16 -29.04
CA SER A 21 -28.86 -4.37 -28.41
C SER A 21 -27.55 -5.10 -28.72
N CYS A 22 -26.80 -4.54 -29.65
CA CYS A 22 -25.44 -4.94 -29.93
C CYS A 22 -24.65 -4.67 -28.61
N GLU A 23 -24.54 -5.64 -27.72
CA GLU A 23 -23.51 -5.64 -26.71
C GLU A 23 -22.19 -5.64 -27.49
N LYS A 24 -21.59 -4.46 -27.58
CA LYS A 24 -20.26 -4.29 -28.11
C LYS A 24 -19.33 -5.00 -27.13
N THR A 25 -19.09 -6.29 -27.32
CA THR A 25 -18.02 -7.00 -26.64
C THR A 25 -16.73 -6.35 -27.10
N MET A 26 -16.26 -5.38 -26.33
CA MET A 26 -15.00 -4.72 -26.55
C MET A 26 -13.91 -5.73 -26.21
N VAL A 27 -13.40 -6.41 -27.24
CA VAL A 27 -12.24 -7.29 -27.08
C VAL A 27 -11.03 -6.37 -26.96
N ALA A 28 -10.41 -6.35 -25.79
CA ALA A 28 -9.18 -5.60 -25.57
C ALA A 28 -8.09 -6.10 -26.54
N ASP A 29 -7.21 -5.20 -26.99
CA ASP A 29 -6.00 -5.59 -27.71
C ASP A 29 -5.23 -6.65 -26.87
N PRO A 30 -4.98 -7.85 -27.40
CA PRO A 30 -4.33 -8.93 -26.63
C PRO A 30 -2.96 -8.53 -26.06
N ASN A 31 -2.26 -7.60 -26.68
CA ASN A 31 -0.99 -7.10 -26.17
C ASN A 31 -1.22 -6.18 -24.96
N TYR A 32 -2.22 -5.30 -25.03
CA TYR A 32 -2.60 -4.43 -23.93
C TYR A 32 -3.14 -5.22 -22.75
N GLU A 33 -3.99 -6.21 -23.00
CA GLU A 33 -4.49 -7.10 -21.96
C GLU A 33 -3.33 -7.82 -21.22
N ARG A 34 -2.37 -8.36 -21.96
CA ARG A 34 -1.19 -9.02 -21.39
C ARG A 34 -0.34 -8.05 -20.57
N GLU A 35 -0.15 -6.82 -21.04
CA GLU A 35 0.58 -5.77 -20.31
C GLU A 35 -0.10 -5.48 -18.96
N ILE A 36 -1.41 -5.29 -18.95
CA ILE A 36 -2.19 -5.04 -17.73
C ILE A 36 -2.15 -6.26 -16.78
N MET A 37 -2.26 -7.48 -17.30
CA MET A 37 -2.17 -8.68 -16.47
C MET A 37 -0.80 -8.82 -15.82
N ASN A 38 0.28 -8.57 -16.55
CA ASN A 38 1.64 -8.56 -16.01
C ASN A 38 1.83 -7.47 -14.94
N PHE A 39 1.30 -6.28 -15.17
CA PHE A 39 1.29 -5.20 -14.19
C PHE A 39 0.54 -5.60 -12.91
N ARG A 40 -0.65 -6.19 -13.03
CA ARG A 40 -1.42 -6.67 -11.88
C ARG A 40 -0.67 -7.73 -11.07
N GLN A 41 -0.03 -8.69 -11.76
CA GLN A 41 0.78 -9.70 -11.12
C GLN A 41 2.00 -9.10 -10.41
N SER A 42 2.72 -8.19 -11.06
CA SER A 42 3.87 -7.50 -10.45
C SER A 42 3.44 -6.68 -9.23
N ARG A 43 2.25 -6.07 -9.27
CA ARG A 43 1.69 -5.32 -8.14
C ARG A 43 1.41 -6.22 -6.94
N VAL A 44 0.81 -7.41 -7.15
CA VAL A 44 0.59 -8.40 -6.08
C VAL A 44 1.92 -8.85 -5.47
N THR A 45 2.91 -9.15 -6.31
CA THR A 45 4.25 -9.55 -5.87
C THR A 45 4.93 -8.45 -5.04
N PHE A 46 4.86 -7.20 -5.51
CA PHE A 46 5.41 -6.06 -4.78
C PHE A 46 4.75 -5.87 -3.42
N LEU A 47 3.40 -5.95 -3.34
CA LEU A 47 2.67 -5.76 -2.09
C LEU A 47 3.06 -6.78 -1.02
N LYS A 48 3.45 -7.99 -1.42
CA LYS A 48 3.90 -9.07 -0.53
C LYS A 48 5.41 -9.08 -0.28
N SER A 49 6.18 -8.26 -0.97
CA SER A 49 7.64 -8.19 -0.80
C SER A 49 8.03 -7.54 0.53
N GLU A 50 9.29 -7.62 0.90
CA GLU A 50 9.84 -6.95 2.08
C GLU A 50 9.58 -5.44 2.08
N LYS A 51 9.62 -4.80 0.90
CA LYS A 51 9.32 -3.37 0.71
C LYS A 51 7.83 -3.08 0.54
N GLY A 52 6.98 -4.12 0.54
CA GLY A 52 5.54 -4.00 0.33
C GLY A 52 4.80 -3.44 1.55
N TYR A 53 3.48 -3.34 1.40
CA TYR A 53 2.63 -2.75 2.44
C TYR A 53 1.94 -3.78 3.33
N ILE A 54 1.89 -5.08 2.93
CA ILE A 54 1.15 -6.11 3.67
C ILE A 54 1.89 -6.57 4.93
N ASN A 55 3.21 -6.40 4.96
CA ASN A 55 4.01 -6.68 6.14
C ASN A 55 4.00 -5.55 7.18
N LEU A 56 3.40 -4.39 6.87
CA LEU A 56 3.29 -3.27 7.81
C LEU A 56 2.30 -3.62 8.92
N VAL A 57 2.75 -3.51 10.18
CA VAL A 57 1.96 -3.86 11.37
C VAL A 57 1.85 -2.70 12.36
N GLY A 58 2.56 -1.58 12.13
CA GLY A 58 2.47 -0.42 13.00
C GLY A 58 2.99 0.87 12.36
N LEU A 59 2.40 1.98 12.82
CA LEU A 59 2.88 3.35 12.59
C LEU A 59 2.64 4.12 13.90
N PHE A 60 3.72 4.55 14.53
CA PHE A 60 3.68 5.19 15.84
C PHE A 60 4.39 6.54 15.79
N TRP A 61 3.64 7.62 15.99
CA TRP A 61 4.21 8.97 16.00
C TRP A 61 5.00 9.21 17.29
N LEU A 62 6.21 9.72 17.14
CA LEU A 62 7.07 10.07 18.26
C LEU A 62 6.73 11.46 18.76
N LYS A 63 6.59 11.58 20.08
CA LYS A 63 6.54 12.86 20.79
C LYS A 63 7.93 13.23 21.29
N GLU A 64 8.15 14.50 21.57
CA GLU A 64 9.38 14.97 22.22
C GLU A 64 9.48 14.35 23.64
N GLY A 65 10.69 13.95 24.03
CA GLY A 65 10.92 13.22 25.27
C GLY A 65 10.74 11.70 25.14
N GLU A 66 10.33 11.05 26.22
CA GLU A 66 10.21 9.60 26.31
C GLU A 66 9.00 9.05 25.54
N ASN A 67 9.22 7.94 24.84
CA ASN A 67 8.23 7.13 24.14
C ASN A 67 8.50 5.67 24.49
N SER A 68 7.75 5.10 25.41
CA SER A 68 7.88 3.68 25.79
C SER A 68 7.30 2.78 24.71
N PHE A 69 7.87 1.59 24.52
CA PHE A 69 7.37 0.64 23.53
C PHE A 69 7.55 -0.82 23.93
N GLY A 70 6.59 -1.63 23.54
CA GLY A 70 6.50 -3.04 23.83
C GLY A 70 5.08 -3.54 23.63
N SER A 71 4.78 -4.80 23.97
CA SER A 71 3.44 -5.37 23.82
C SER A 71 2.48 -4.99 24.94
N GLY A 72 2.97 -4.44 26.05
CA GLY A 72 2.15 -3.98 27.17
C GLY A 72 1.26 -2.82 26.76
N ALA A 73 -0.01 -2.83 27.23
CA ALA A 73 -1.02 -1.83 26.88
C ALA A 73 -0.70 -0.42 27.40
N ASP A 74 0.15 -0.31 28.41
CA ASP A 74 0.53 0.97 29.03
C ASP A 74 1.68 1.68 28.30
N ASN A 75 2.23 1.07 27.24
CA ASN A 75 3.25 1.72 26.42
C ASN A 75 2.66 2.83 25.54
N ASP A 76 3.45 3.87 25.27
CA ASP A 76 3.12 4.90 24.28
C ASP A 76 2.97 4.32 22.87
N MET A 77 3.78 3.31 22.55
CA MET A 77 3.76 2.58 21.29
C MET A 77 3.51 1.09 21.57
N VAL A 78 2.27 0.64 21.41
CA VAL A 78 1.91 -0.77 21.67
C VAL A 78 2.28 -1.61 20.43
N PHE A 79 3.32 -2.40 20.59
CA PHE A 79 3.85 -3.31 19.57
C PHE A 79 3.07 -4.65 19.59
N PRO A 80 3.20 -5.49 18.54
CA PRO A 80 2.60 -6.82 18.51
C PRO A 80 2.97 -7.69 19.72
N ALA A 81 2.10 -8.65 20.05
CA ALA A 81 2.20 -9.50 21.23
C ALA A 81 3.46 -10.38 21.30
N GLU A 82 4.18 -10.53 20.20
CA GLU A 82 5.45 -11.25 20.12
C GLU A 82 6.61 -10.50 20.80
N PHE A 83 6.45 -9.19 21.04
CA PHE A 83 7.41 -8.39 21.79
C PHE A 83 7.25 -8.58 23.30
N PRO A 84 8.31 -8.37 24.10
CA PRO A 84 8.19 -8.23 25.56
C PRO A 84 7.19 -7.12 25.93
N GLU A 85 6.55 -7.23 27.10
CA GLU A 85 5.63 -6.18 27.60
C GLU A 85 6.30 -4.80 27.59
N ASN A 86 7.54 -4.73 28.05
CA ASN A 86 8.40 -3.54 28.05
C ASN A 86 9.64 -3.87 27.21
N PHE A 87 9.62 -3.51 25.93
CA PHE A 87 10.75 -3.79 25.03
C PHE A 87 11.79 -2.68 25.04
N GLY A 88 11.38 -1.43 25.29
CA GLY A 88 12.32 -0.34 25.38
C GLY A 88 11.69 1.03 25.52
N VAL A 89 12.56 2.04 25.49
CA VAL A 89 12.21 3.45 25.50
C VAL A 89 12.97 4.17 24.38
N ALA A 90 12.28 4.99 23.62
CA ALA A 90 12.85 5.90 22.62
C ALA A 90 12.74 7.32 23.16
N ILE A 91 13.86 7.96 23.44
CA ILE A 91 13.94 9.35 23.94
C ILE A 91 14.28 10.24 22.77
N LYS A 92 13.27 10.98 22.25
CA LYS A 92 13.45 11.95 21.20
C LYS A 92 13.90 13.30 21.78
N SER A 93 14.98 13.85 21.27
CA SER A 93 15.51 15.18 21.66
C SER A 93 15.99 15.93 20.43
N GLY A 94 15.18 16.88 19.96
CA GLY A 94 15.46 17.65 18.75
C GLY A 94 15.64 16.73 17.53
N ASP A 95 16.87 16.66 16.99
CA ASP A 95 17.27 15.92 15.79
C ASP A 95 17.81 14.50 16.08
N SER A 96 17.74 14.03 17.32
CA SER A 96 18.23 12.72 17.72
C SER A 96 17.18 11.90 18.47
N ILE A 97 17.35 10.57 18.43
CA ILE A 97 16.61 9.61 19.23
C ILE A 97 17.61 8.69 19.92
N LYS A 98 17.56 8.64 21.24
CA LYS A 98 18.25 7.64 22.01
C LYS A 98 17.30 6.45 22.25
N PHE A 99 17.72 5.26 21.87
CA PHE A 99 17.02 4.02 22.14
C PHE A 99 17.71 3.28 23.31
N ASP A 100 16.92 2.83 24.26
CA ASP A 100 17.31 1.90 25.29
C ASP A 100 16.42 0.66 25.18
N TYR A 101 17.00 -0.50 24.83
CA TYR A 101 16.29 -1.76 24.59
C TYR A 101 16.48 -2.73 25.76
N SER A 102 15.43 -3.47 26.10
CA SER A 102 15.51 -4.55 27.11
C SER A 102 16.14 -5.83 26.56
N GLN A 103 16.24 -5.96 25.24
CA GLN A 103 16.90 -7.05 24.52
C GLN A 103 17.71 -6.48 23.37
N PRO A 104 18.83 -7.12 22.99
CA PRO A 104 19.66 -6.68 21.87
C PRO A 104 18.89 -6.61 20.56
N VAL A 105 19.15 -5.59 19.78
CA VAL A 105 18.61 -5.38 18.42
C VAL A 105 19.75 -5.24 17.42
N THR A 106 19.44 -5.42 16.15
CA THR A 106 20.35 -5.10 15.03
C THR A 106 20.01 -3.73 14.47
N HIS A 107 21.01 -2.90 14.24
CA HIS A 107 20.87 -1.61 13.54
C HIS A 107 21.86 -1.54 12.39
N ASN A 108 21.35 -1.38 11.15
CA ASN A 108 22.18 -1.28 9.95
C ASN A 108 23.26 -2.39 9.86
N ASP A 109 22.86 -3.66 10.08
CA ASP A 109 23.73 -4.85 10.10
C ASP A 109 24.72 -4.93 11.30
N GLN A 110 24.69 -3.99 12.23
CA GLN A 110 25.41 -4.07 13.50
C GLN A 110 24.53 -4.74 14.54
N GLU A 111 24.95 -5.89 15.04
CA GLU A 111 24.21 -6.75 15.95
C GLU A 111 24.44 -6.38 17.43
N ASP A 112 23.57 -6.93 18.29
CA ASP A 112 23.68 -6.94 19.77
C ASP A 112 23.70 -5.57 20.43
N LEU A 113 22.95 -4.62 19.90
CA LEU A 113 22.82 -3.29 20.48
C LEU A 113 21.72 -3.25 21.55
N ALA A 114 22.09 -2.96 22.80
CA ALA A 114 21.15 -2.71 23.90
C ALA A 114 20.78 -1.21 24.01
N ASN A 115 21.65 -0.33 23.56
CA ASN A 115 21.38 1.11 23.49
C ASN A 115 22.03 1.72 22.24
N LEU A 116 21.42 2.75 21.72
CA LEU A 116 21.90 3.46 20.52
C LEU A 116 21.39 4.89 20.53
N THR A 117 22.27 5.84 20.19
CA THR A 117 21.84 7.18 19.77
C THR A 117 21.87 7.25 18.26
N PHE A 118 20.75 7.65 17.67
CA PHE A 118 20.51 7.75 16.24
C PHE A 118 20.16 9.19 15.88
N PHE A 119 20.80 9.73 14.85
CA PHE A 119 20.47 11.06 14.33
C PHE A 119 19.46 10.95 13.17
N LEU A 120 18.48 11.84 13.15
CA LEU A 120 17.32 11.75 12.25
C LEU A 120 17.66 11.93 10.76
N ASP A 121 18.83 12.48 10.44
CA ASP A 121 19.38 12.61 9.08
C ASP A 121 20.19 11.37 8.62
N GLU A 122 20.53 10.45 9.52
CA GLU A 122 21.28 9.25 9.19
C GLU A 122 20.49 8.30 8.29
N ARG A 123 21.18 7.71 7.30
CA ARG A 123 20.65 6.70 6.40
C ARG A 123 21.71 5.63 6.09
N PRO A 124 21.34 4.34 6.01
CA PRO A 124 20.05 3.75 6.33
C PRO A 124 19.71 3.84 7.82
N ASN A 125 18.44 3.69 8.18
CA ASN A 125 17.97 3.70 9.57
C ASN A 125 17.06 2.48 9.84
N LEU A 126 17.59 1.29 9.62
CA LEU A 126 16.89 0.02 9.78
C LEU A 126 17.25 -0.63 11.10
N PHE A 127 16.24 -0.94 11.89
CA PHE A 127 16.34 -1.68 13.14
C PHE A 127 15.62 -3.01 12.98
N SER A 128 16.17 -4.09 13.53
CA SER A 128 15.58 -5.43 13.41
C SER A 128 15.63 -6.19 14.72
N TRP A 129 14.58 -6.97 14.98
CA TRP A 129 14.50 -7.92 16.06
C TRP A 129 13.62 -9.10 15.67
N LYS A 130 14.16 -10.30 15.62
CA LYS A 130 13.49 -11.50 15.10
C LYS A 130 12.95 -11.25 13.66
N SER A 131 11.66 -11.51 13.44
CA SER A 131 10.97 -11.23 12.15
C SER A 131 10.52 -9.80 11.97
N PHE A 132 10.76 -8.94 12.94
CA PHE A 132 10.34 -7.54 12.91
C PHE A 132 11.47 -6.63 12.43
N GLN A 133 11.07 -5.62 11.67
CA GLN A 133 11.96 -4.55 11.24
C GLN A 133 11.21 -3.22 11.37
N TRP A 134 11.92 -2.19 11.81
CA TRP A 134 11.36 -0.84 11.85
C TRP A 134 12.37 0.19 11.36
N PHE A 135 11.86 1.33 11.01
CA PHE A 135 12.63 2.50 10.62
C PHE A 135 11.90 3.77 11.05
N ILE A 136 12.67 4.85 11.15
CA ILE A 136 12.13 6.17 11.43
C ILE A 136 11.79 6.83 10.09
N LEU A 137 10.52 7.22 9.92
CA LEU A 137 10.07 8.03 8.80
C LEU A 137 9.80 9.46 9.25
N GLU A 138 9.99 10.39 8.35
CA GLU A 138 9.60 11.79 8.51
C GLU A 138 8.41 12.12 7.60
N SER A 139 7.46 12.89 8.14
CA SER A 139 6.35 13.42 7.35
C SER A 139 5.90 14.76 7.94
N GLY A 140 6.07 15.85 7.17
CA GLY A 140 5.65 17.18 7.58
C GLY A 140 6.32 17.69 8.86
N GLY A 141 7.59 17.37 9.05
CA GLY A 141 8.37 17.74 10.25
C GLY A 141 8.09 16.86 11.48
N ASN A 142 7.23 15.86 11.36
CA ASN A 142 6.98 14.88 12.42
C ASN A 142 7.68 13.56 12.11
N TYR A 143 8.06 12.82 13.15
CA TYR A 143 8.76 11.57 13.04
C TYR A 143 7.91 10.42 13.57
N ALA A 144 7.98 9.26 12.92
CA ALA A 144 7.25 8.07 13.34
C ALA A 144 8.09 6.81 13.18
N VAL A 145 7.84 5.84 14.06
CA VAL A 145 8.32 4.46 13.93
C VAL A 145 7.39 3.72 12.99
N ARG A 146 7.93 3.18 11.89
CA ARG A 146 7.20 2.33 10.94
C ARG A 146 7.64 0.89 11.13
N LEU A 147 6.74 0.06 11.66
CA LEU A 147 7.02 -1.33 12.02
C LEU A 147 6.51 -2.29 10.95
N ARG A 148 7.35 -3.30 10.62
CA ARG A 148 7.05 -4.41 9.72
C ARG A 148 7.18 -5.74 10.46
N ASN A 149 6.42 -6.74 10.02
CA ASN A 149 6.60 -8.14 10.40
C ASN A 149 6.70 -9.00 9.13
N PHE A 150 7.84 -9.58 8.87
CA PHE A 150 8.08 -10.45 7.70
C PHE A 150 7.42 -11.82 7.82
N GLU A 151 6.98 -12.19 9.01
CA GLU A 151 6.19 -13.40 9.26
C GLU A 151 4.69 -13.12 9.41
N ASN A 152 4.21 -11.93 9.05
CA ASN A 152 2.80 -11.60 9.11
C ASN A 152 1.97 -12.68 8.39
N PRO A 153 1.02 -13.36 9.06
CA PRO A 153 0.22 -14.43 8.47
C PRO A 153 -0.55 -14.02 7.21
N VAL A 154 -0.84 -12.73 7.05
CA VAL A 154 -1.52 -12.19 5.86
C VAL A 154 -0.66 -12.33 4.60
N LEU A 155 0.67 -12.37 4.71
CA LEU A 155 1.57 -12.59 3.57
C LEU A 155 1.37 -13.95 2.92
N LYS A 156 0.93 -14.97 3.68
CA LYS A 156 0.68 -16.34 3.21
C LYS A 156 -0.70 -16.49 2.57
N LYS A 157 -1.62 -15.55 2.80
CA LYS A 157 -2.98 -15.61 2.24
C LYS A 157 -2.99 -15.15 0.78
N PRO A 158 -3.88 -15.70 -0.06
CA PRO A 158 -4.15 -15.14 -1.38
C PRO A 158 -4.57 -13.67 -1.25
N LEU A 159 -3.99 -12.81 -2.08
CA LEU A 159 -4.37 -11.41 -2.14
C LEU A 159 -5.38 -11.23 -3.28
N ASN A 160 -6.65 -11.14 -2.93
CA ASN A 160 -7.72 -10.89 -3.88
C ASN A 160 -7.87 -9.37 -4.07
N LEU A 161 -7.26 -8.85 -5.12
CA LEU A 161 -7.48 -7.47 -5.55
C LEU A 161 -8.60 -7.48 -6.59
N ASN A 162 -9.67 -6.73 -6.32
CA ASN A 162 -10.74 -6.54 -7.27
C ASN A 162 -10.26 -5.56 -8.36
N PHE A 163 -9.96 -6.09 -9.53
CA PHE A 163 -9.61 -5.30 -10.69
C PHE A 163 -10.83 -5.15 -11.61
N TYR A 164 -10.97 -3.99 -12.23
CA TYR A 164 -11.92 -3.80 -13.31
C TYR A 164 -11.51 -4.63 -14.54
N PRO A 165 -12.46 -4.99 -15.43
CA PRO A 165 -12.14 -5.58 -16.73
C PRO A 165 -11.11 -4.73 -17.48
N VAL A 166 -10.28 -5.36 -18.30
CA VAL A 166 -9.37 -4.62 -19.18
C VAL A 166 -10.17 -4.07 -20.34
N ASP A 167 -10.04 -2.77 -20.58
CA ASP A 167 -10.76 -2.07 -21.64
C ASP A 167 -9.84 -1.04 -22.27
N ASN A 168 -9.76 -1.04 -23.60
CA ASN A 168 -8.93 -0.12 -24.38
C ASN A 168 -9.34 1.34 -24.22
N ASP A 169 -10.60 1.62 -23.90
CA ASP A 169 -11.10 2.99 -23.72
C ASP A 169 -10.43 3.69 -22.53
N TRP A 170 -9.86 2.92 -21.59
CA TRP A 170 -9.06 3.44 -20.47
C TRP A 170 -7.57 3.61 -20.80
N ARG A 171 -7.13 3.22 -22.00
CA ARG A 171 -5.74 3.38 -22.44
C ARG A 171 -5.51 4.80 -22.92
N ILE A 172 -4.92 5.62 -22.06
CA ILE A 172 -4.59 7.02 -22.37
C ILE A 172 -3.12 7.09 -22.79
N MET A 173 -2.88 7.63 -23.98
CA MET A 173 -1.53 7.93 -24.46
C MET A 173 -1.23 9.40 -24.15
N GLY A 174 -0.13 9.64 -23.46
CA GLY A 174 0.34 10.99 -23.13
C GLY A 174 1.77 11.20 -23.57
N GLN A 175 2.12 12.41 -23.95
CA GLN A 175 3.49 12.82 -24.18
C GLN A 175 3.98 13.66 -23.00
N TYR A 176 5.14 13.30 -22.43
CA TYR A 176 5.77 14.12 -21.41
C TYR A 176 6.40 15.34 -22.07
N GLU A 177 6.01 16.53 -21.61
CA GLU A 177 6.61 17.80 -22.01
C GLU A 177 7.21 18.45 -20.75
N ALA A 178 8.54 18.61 -20.74
CA ALA A 178 9.23 19.29 -19.66
C ALA A 178 9.03 20.80 -19.77
N TYR A 179 8.68 21.43 -18.66
CA TYR A 179 8.68 22.89 -18.64
C TYR A 179 10.13 23.41 -18.68
N PRO A 180 10.41 24.44 -19.50
CA PRO A 180 11.76 25.02 -19.60
C PRO A 180 12.21 25.69 -18.28
N GLU A 181 11.27 26.05 -17.42
CA GLU A 181 11.53 26.66 -16.11
C GLU A 181 10.77 25.93 -15.01
N THR A 182 11.35 25.88 -13.81
CA THR A 182 10.69 25.31 -12.63
C THR A 182 9.46 26.14 -12.26
N ARG A 183 8.27 25.53 -12.31
CA ARG A 183 7.02 26.15 -11.87
C ARG A 183 6.71 25.70 -10.44
N ILE A 184 6.66 26.65 -9.52
CA ILE A 184 6.20 26.40 -8.15
C ILE A 184 4.67 26.33 -8.19
N ARG A 185 4.09 25.19 -7.76
CA ARG A 185 2.66 25.07 -7.52
C ARG A 185 2.44 24.93 -6.02
N SER A 186 1.65 25.81 -5.44
CA SER A 186 1.13 25.56 -4.09
C SER A 186 -0.05 24.57 -4.20
N ILE A 187 0.02 23.50 -3.43
CA ILE A 187 -1.09 22.58 -3.25
C ILE A 187 -1.78 23.04 -1.96
N THR A 188 -2.98 23.59 -2.09
CA THR A 188 -3.87 23.83 -0.95
C THR A 188 -4.58 22.51 -0.62
N ASN A 189 -4.33 21.96 0.56
CA ASN A 189 -5.06 20.82 1.13
C ASN A 189 -6.39 21.32 1.71
#